data_b37f3e5ebbd72743fce4dca185031f88
#
_entry.id   b37f3e5ebbd72743fce4dca185031f88
#
_cell.length_a   1.000
_cell.length_b   1.000
_cell.length_c   1.000
_cell.angle_alpha   90.00
_cell.angle_beta   90.00
_cell.angle_gamma   90.00
#
_symmetry.space_group_name_H-M   'P 1'
#
loop_
_entity.id
_entity.type
_entity.pdbx_description
1 polymer ?
#
loop_
_entity_poly.entity_id
_entity_poly.type
_entity_poly.pdbx_seq_one_letter_code
_entity_poly.pdbx_strand_id
1 'polypeptide(L)'
;MKLSVILISYDMAREIPRTLQSLSRGYQQGALDLAYEVLLVDNGSPEPLNEATWADVDVPVRLIRVQDASPSPAGAINIALQEAQGDVICLMIDGAHILTPGAFRMALASYQAFDNPVVAIRYFYLGMGEQPVSIIQGYDQKVEDKLLERIQW
;
A
#
# COMPACT_ATOMS: atom_id res chain seq x y z
N MET A 1 20.40 4.24 -0.61
CA MET A 1 19.11 4.68 -1.19
C MET A 1 17.99 4.15 -0.32
N LYS A 2 17.12 5.01 0.15
CA LYS A 2 15.96 4.68 1.00
C LYS A 2 14.67 4.90 0.21
N LEU A 3 13.69 4.02 0.39
CA LEU A 3 12.36 4.12 -0.22
C LEU A 3 11.35 4.63 0.81
N SER A 4 10.55 5.64 0.48
CA SER A 4 9.35 5.99 1.25
C SER A 4 8.11 5.55 0.48
N VAL A 5 7.33 4.65 1.09
CA VAL A 5 6.02 4.26 0.58
C VAL A 5 4.97 5.13 1.25
N ILE A 6 4.28 5.94 0.46
CA ILE A 6 3.15 6.76 0.89
C ILE A 6 1.87 6.01 0.55
N LEU A 7 1.17 5.54 1.57
CA LEU A 7 -0.07 4.78 1.46
C LEU A 7 -1.23 5.61 1.98
N ILE A 8 -2.09 6.09 1.10
CA ILE A 8 -3.27 6.87 1.48
C ILE A 8 -4.45 5.93 1.70
N SER A 9 -5.15 6.10 2.81
CA SER A 9 -6.30 5.29 3.20
C SER A 9 -7.48 6.18 3.62
N TYR A 10 -8.68 5.76 3.26
CA TYR A 10 -9.93 6.30 3.75
C TYR A 10 -10.96 5.17 3.86
N ASP A 11 -11.46 4.92 5.08
CA ASP A 11 -12.47 3.89 5.37
C ASP A 11 -12.07 2.46 4.89
N MET A 12 -10.78 2.10 5.09
CA MET A 12 -10.19 0.84 4.62
C MET A 12 -9.53 0.03 5.73
N ALA A 13 -10.08 0.09 6.95
CA ALA A 13 -9.51 -0.62 8.10
C ALA A 13 -9.39 -2.13 7.88
N ARG A 14 -10.28 -2.72 7.09
CA ARG A 14 -10.28 -4.14 6.72
C ARG A 14 -9.13 -4.49 5.78
N GLU A 15 -8.83 -3.64 4.80
CA GLU A 15 -7.88 -3.89 3.71
C GLU A 15 -6.44 -3.63 4.12
N ILE A 16 -6.21 -2.64 4.97
CA ILE A 16 -4.87 -2.17 5.38
C ILE A 16 -3.95 -3.29 5.87
N PRO A 17 -4.36 -4.22 6.74
CA PRO A 17 -3.46 -5.29 7.18
C PRO A 17 -2.91 -6.13 6.03
N ARG A 18 -3.72 -6.41 5.02
CA ARG A 18 -3.33 -7.14 3.80
C ARG A 18 -2.36 -6.34 2.94
N THR A 19 -2.65 -5.08 2.73
CA THR A 19 -1.77 -4.18 2.01
C THR A 19 -0.41 -4.11 2.70
N LEU A 20 -0.38 -3.90 4.01
CA LEU A 20 0.86 -3.86 4.79
C LEU A 20 1.62 -5.19 4.75
N GLN A 21 0.92 -6.34 4.81
CA GLN A 21 1.54 -7.65 4.61
C GLN A 21 2.26 -7.72 3.27
N SER A 22 1.67 -7.19 2.20
CA SER A 22 2.29 -7.16 0.87
C SER A 22 3.50 -6.22 0.76
N LEU A 23 3.65 -5.30 1.71
CA LEU A 23 4.79 -4.38 1.82
C LEU A 23 5.86 -4.91 2.79
N SER A 24 5.61 -6.00 3.50
CA SER A 24 6.52 -6.53 4.53
C SER A 24 7.84 -7.04 3.97
N ARG A 25 8.86 -7.07 4.82
CA ARG A 25 10.20 -7.57 4.46
C ARG A 25 10.18 -9.03 4.04
N GLY A 26 9.36 -9.84 4.70
CA GLY A 26 9.24 -11.27 4.41
C GLY A 26 8.53 -11.56 3.09
N TYR A 27 7.61 -10.67 2.68
CA TYR A 27 6.85 -10.84 1.45
C TYR A 27 7.57 -10.26 0.22
N GLN A 28 8.16 -9.07 0.35
CA GLN A 28 8.86 -8.42 -0.76
C GLN A 28 10.21 -9.07 -1.02
N GLN A 29 10.38 -9.69 -2.18
CA GLN A 29 11.62 -10.34 -2.57
C GLN A 29 12.78 -9.35 -2.68
N GLY A 30 13.86 -9.63 -1.95
CA GLY A 30 15.05 -8.78 -1.92
C GLY A 30 14.90 -7.51 -1.09
N ALA A 31 13.91 -7.46 -0.17
CA ALA A 31 13.69 -6.31 0.70
C ALA A 31 14.28 -6.47 2.11
N LEU A 32 14.91 -7.60 2.45
CA LEU A 32 15.47 -7.84 3.78
C LEU A 32 16.46 -6.76 4.22
N ASP A 33 17.36 -6.36 3.33
CA ASP A 33 18.37 -5.34 3.57
C ASP A 33 17.97 -3.95 3.01
N LEU A 34 16.75 -3.81 2.50
CA LEU A 34 16.27 -2.56 1.96
C LEU A 34 15.94 -1.58 3.07
N ALA A 35 16.52 -0.39 3.02
CA ALA A 35 16.09 0.72 3.84
C ALA A 35 14.80 1.30 3.26
N TYR A 36 13.68 1.11 3.95
CA TYR A 36 12.40 1.72 3.57
C TYR A 36 11.55 2.08 4.79
N GLU A 37 10.55 2.89 4.55
CA GLU A 37 9.50 3.24 5.50
C GLU A 37 8.15 3.23 4.79
N VAL A 38 7.08 3.04 5.55
CA VAL A 38 5.70 3.17 5.07
C VAL A 38 5.02 4.29 5.87
N LEU A 39 4.59 5.33 5.17
CA LEU A 39 3.78 6.40 5.71
C LEU A 39 2.32 6.07 5.40
N LEU A 40 1.64 5.45 6.36
CA LEU A 40 0.22 5.16 6.26
C LEU A 40 -0.55 6.41 6.66
N VAL A 41 -1.21 7.03 5.71
CA VAL A 41 -1.97 8.27 5.93
C VAL A 41 -3.46 7.96 5.95
N ASP A 42 -4.05 8.06 7.13
CA ASP A 42 -5.50 8.01 7.32
C ASP A 42 -6.10 9.38 6.98
N ASN A 43 -6.73 9.47 5.83
CA ASN A 43 -7.33 10.71 5.30
C ASN A 43 -8.72 10.97 5.89
N GLY A 44 -8.84 10.91 7.23
CA GLY A 44 -10.05 11.24 7.95
C GLY A 44 -11.11 10.14 7.93
N SER A 45 -10.74 8.88 8.04
CA SER A 45 -11.69 7.78 8.17
C SER A 45 -12.67 8.00 9.33
N PRO A 46 -13.95 7.61 9.17
CA PRO A 46 -14.95 7.71 10.23
C PRO A 46 -14.51 6.95 11.50
N GLU A 47 -13.96 5.74 11.32
CA GLU A 47 -13.34 4.97 12.38
C GLU A 47 -11.83 5.01 12.22
N PRO A 48 -11.08 5.37 13.29
CA PRO A 48 -9.63 5.40 13.25
C PRO A 48 -9.05 4.02 12.94
N LEU A 49 -7.98 4.01 12.15
CA LEU A 49 -7.19 2.79 11.94
C LEU A 49 -6.61 2.30 13.29
N ASN A 50 -6.70 1.00 13.52
CA ASN A 50 -6.19 0.36 14.73
C ASN A 50 -4.87 -0.35 14.44
N GLU A 51 -3.77 0.18 14.98
CA GLU A 51 -2.41 -0.34 14.78
C GLU A 51 -2.24 -1.79 15.27
N ALA A 52 -3.08 -2.26 16.21
CA ALA A 52 -3.03 -3.65 16.67
C ALA A 52 -3.36 -4.66 15.56
N THR A 53 -4.05 -4.23 14.48
CA THR A 53 -4.44 -5.15 13.38
C THR A 53 -3.28 -5.54 12.47
N TRP A 54 -2.14 -4.86 12.56
CA TRP A 54 -0.92 -5.18 11.81
C TRP A 54 0.34 -5.24 12.68
N ALA A 55 0.18 -5.36 14.01
CA ALA A 55 1.30 -5.37 14.95
C ALA A 55 2.31 -6.52 14.70
N ASP A 56 1.82 -7.64 14.15
CA ASP A 56 2.64 -8.82 13.84
C ASP A 56 3.27 -8.79 12.44
N VAL A 57 3.01 -7.74 11.66
CA VAL A 57 3.55 -7.59 10.31
C VAL A 57 4.89 -6.89 10.36
N ASP A 58 5.96 -7.53 9.85
CA ASP A 58 7.31 -6.94 9.78
C ASP A 58 7.40 -5.89 8.67
N VAL A 59 6.85 -4.71 8.95
CA VAL A 59 6.82 -3.55 8.07
C VAL A 59 7.05 -2.27 8.89
N PRO A 60 7.99 -1.39 8.48
CA PRO A 60 8.28 -0.15 9.21
C PRO A 60 7.20 0.91 8.91
N VAL A 61 6.05 0.82 9.59
CA VAL A 61 4.90 1.72 9.41
C VAL A 61 4.93 2.88 10.39
N ARG A 62 4.62 4.06 9.89
CA ARG A 62 4.26 5.25 10.67
C ARG A 62 2.88 5.73 10.25
N LEU A 63 1.93 5.69 11.18
CA LEU A 63 0.56 6.18 10.96
C LEU A 63 0.51 7.70 11.11
N ILE A 64 -0.09 8.36 10.12
CA ILE A 64 -0.38 9.79 10.11
C ILE A 64 -1.88 9.96 9.94
N ARG A 65 -2.55 10.58 10.92
CA ARG A 65 -3.97 10.89 10.81
C ARG A 65 -4.17 12.35 10.43
N VAL A 66 -4.85 12.58 9.31
CA VAL A 66 -5.20 13.92 8.85
C VAL A 66 -6.45 14.39 9.57
N GLN A 67 -6.34 15.53 10.25
CA GLN A 67 -7.50 16.24 10.81
C GLN A 67 -8.13 17.10 9.72
N ASP A 68 -9.45 17.25 9.74
CA ASP A 68 -10.21 18.05 8.77
C ASP A 68 -9.87 17.69 7.31
N ALA A 69 -9.80 16.39 7.04
CA ALA A 69 -9.39 15.87 5.75
C ALA A 69 -10.35 16.27 4.62
N SER A 70 -9.78 16.68 3.50
CA SER A 70 -10.52 16.89 2.24
C SER A 70 -10.88 15.54 1.61
N PRO A 71 -11.99 15.44 0.86
CA PRO A 71 -12.27 14.26 0.02
C PRO A 71 -11.18 13.95 -1.00
N SER A 72 -10.39 14.96 -1.39
CA SER A 72 -9.23 14.77 -2.27
C SER A 72 -8.03 14.21 -1.48
N PRO A 73 -7.34 13.19 -1.99
CA PRO A 73 -6.12 12.67 -1.36
C PRO A 73 -4.92 13.62 -1.47
N ALA A 74 -5.01 14.69 -2.26
CA ALA A 74 -3.88 15.58 -2.54
C ALA A 74 -3.29 16.22 -1.28
N GLY A 75 -4.14 16.63 -0.32
CA GLY A 75 -3.69 17.18 0.96
C GLY A 75 -2.90 16.16 1.78
N ALA A 76 -3.43 14.94 1.88
CA ALA A 76 -2.78 13.82 2.58
C ALA A 76 -1.43 13.45 1.93
N ILE A 77 -1.37 13.42 0.60
CA ILE A 77 -0.13 13.18 -0.14
C ILE A 77 0.91 14.26 0.19
N ASN A 78 0.53 15.53 0.18
CA ASN A 78 1.45 16.62 0.47
C ASN A 78 1.99 16.56 1.91
N ILE A 79 1.15 16.21 2.88
CA ILE A 79 1.59 15.97 4.27
C ILE A 79 2.62 14.84 4.30
N ALA A 80 2.33 13.71 3.67
CA ALA A 80 3.24 12.58 3.66
C ALA A 80 4.57 12.87 2.94
N LEU A 81 4.55 13.66 1.87
CA LEU A 81 5.76 14.08 1.15
C LEU A 81 6.69 14.93 2.01
N GLN A 82 6.15 15.78 2.90
CA GLN A 82 6.95 16.56 3.83
C GLN A 82 7.58 15.71 4.93
N GLU A 83 6.97 14.59 5.25
CA GLU A 83 7.39 13.65 6.29
C GLU A 83 8.30 12.52 5.76
N ALA A 84 8.33 12.33 4.45
CA ALA A 84 9.10 11.27 3.80
C ALA A 84 10.60 11.52 3.90
N GLN A 85 11.36 10.46 4.20
CA GLN A 85 12.81 10.51 4.36
C GLN A 85 13.55 9.72 3.28
N GLY A 86 12.83 9.15 2.32
CA GLY A 86 13.39 8.35 1.25
C GLY A 86 13.89 9.17 0.07
N ASP A 87 14.89 8.64 -0.61
CA ASP A 87 15.39 9.17 -1.88
C ASP A 87 14.41 8.92 -3.03
N VAL A 88 13.60 7.87 -2.88
CA VAL A 88 12.59 7.43 -3.85
C VAL A 88 11.23 7.37 -3.18
N ILE A 89 10.23 7.94 -3.83
CA ILE A 89 8.84 7.92 -3.35
C ILE A 89 8.03 6.88 -4.13
N CYS A 90 7.38 5.98 -3.41
CA CYS A 90 6.34 5.11 -3.95
C CYS A 90 4.99 5.61 -3.46
N LEU A 91 4.09 5.97 -4.37
CA LEU A 91 2.77 6.48 -4.02
C LEU A 91 1.70 5.42 -4.30
N MET A 92 0.93 5.09 -3.26
CA MET A 92 -0.23 4.22 -3.29
C MET A 92 -1.45 5.00 -2.79
N ILE A 93 -2.37 5.37 -3.68
CA ILE A 93 -3.48 6.27 -3.35
C ILE A 93 -4.67 5.51 -2.74
N ASP A 94 -4.66 4.20 -2.82
CA ASP A 94 -5.72 3.33 -2.31
C ASP A 94 -5.13 2.28 -1.37
N GLY A 95 -5.67 2.19 -0.16
CA GLY A 95 -5.25 1.24 0.87
C GLY A 95 -5.59 -0.23 0.59
N ALA A 96 -6.26 -0.54 -0.51
CA ALA A 96 -6.72 -1.89 -0.86
C ALA A 96 -5.84 -2.61 -1.90
N HIS A 97 -4.62 -2.14 -2.14
CA HIS A 97 -3.71 -2.72 -3.13
C HIS A 97 -2.75 -3.74 -2.51
N ILE A 98 -2.68 -4.92 -3.09
CA ILE A 98 -1.67 -5.94 -2.77
C ILE A 98 -0.55 -5.84 -3.80
N LEU A 99 0.67 -5.51 -3.37
CA LEU A 99 1.84 -5.51 -4.24
C LEU A 99 2.29 -6.93 -4.53
N THR A 100 2.76 -7.16 -5.76
CA THR A 100 3.41 -8.43 -6.10
C THR A 100 4.79 -8.54 -5.45
N PRO A 101 5.25 -9.76 -5.10
CA PRO A 101 6.60 -9.98 -4.59
C PRO A 101 7.67 -9.43 -5.56
N GLY A 102 8.59 -8.64 -5.06
CA GLY A 102 9.65 -8.05 -5.88
C GLY A 102 9.34 -6.70 -6.52
N ALA A 103 8.16 -6.11 -6.27
CA ALA A 103 7.80 -4.77 -6.77
C ALA A 103 8.83 -3.71 -6.36
N PHE A 104 9.28 -3.72 -5.11
CA PHE A 104 10.31 -2.80 -4.64
C PHE A 104 11.62 -2.94 -5.40
N ARG A 105 12.09 -4.18 -5.55
CA ARG A 105 13.34 -4.46 -6.27
C ARG A 105 13.28 -3.98 -7.73
N MET A 106 12.16 -4.22 -8.41
CA MET A 106 11.97 -3.80 -9.81
C MET A 106 11.90 -2.28 -9.94
N ALA A 107 11.17 -1.61 -9.04
CA ALA A 107 11.08 -0.16 -9.02
C ALA A 107 12.45 0.49 -8.79
N LEU A 108 13.22 0.00 -7.82
CA LEU A 108 14.55 0.51 -7.52
C LEU A 108 15.58 0.23 -8.62
N ALA A 109 15.51 -0.94 -9.25
CA ALA A 109 16.35 -1.25 -10.41
C ALA A 109 16.05 -0.31 -11.58
N SER A 110 14.78 0.00 -11.84
CA SER A 110 14.38 0.98 -12.85
C SER A 110 14.88 2.38 -12.51
N TYR A 111 14.78 2.77 -11.25
CA TYR A 111 15.28 4.07 -10.78
C TYR A 111 16.80 4.21 -10.97
N GLN A 112 17.55 3.12 -10.77
CA GLN A 112 19.00 3.11 -10.98
C GLN A 112 19.41 3.11 -12.45
N ALA A 113 18.57 2.60 -13.33
CA ALA A 113 18.86 2.44 -14.75
C ALA A 113 18.58 3.69 -15.60
N PHE A 114 17.77 4.62 -15.09
CA PHE A 114 17.32 5.80 -15.84
C PHE A 114 17.46 7.07 -15.02
N ASP A 115 17.66 8.21 -15.69
CA ASP A 115 17.70 9.52 -15.05
C ASP A 115 16.27 9.99 -14.70
N ASN A 116 16.02 10.23 -13.41
CA ASN A 116 14.74 10.74 -12.89
C ASN A 116 13.49 9.99 -13.42
N PRO A 117 13.45 8.67 -13.35
CA PRO A 117 12.35 7.91 -13.92
C PRO A 117 11.06 8.05 -13.11
N VAL A 118 9.94 7.93 -13.79
CA VAL A 118 8.64 7.63 -13.17
C VAL A 118 8.32 6.17 -13.50
N VAL A 119 8.22 5.33 -12.46
CA VAL A 119 7.92 3.91 -12.61
C VAL A 119 6.46 3.68 -12.30
N ALA A 120 5.66 3.31 -13.30
CA ALA A 120 4.28 2.91 -13.11
C ALA A 120 4.17 1.40 -12.98
N ILE A 121 3.55 0.94 -11.88
CA ILE A 121 3.26 -0.49 -11.65
C ILE A 121 1.83 -0.75 -12.11
N ARG A 122 1.67 -1.66 -13.06
CA ARG A 122 0.36 -2.07 -13.53
C ARG A 122 -0.35 -2.90 -12.46
N TYR A 123 -1.62 -2.60 -12.23
CA TYR A 123 -2.46 -3.40 -11.32
C TYR A 123 -3.49 -4.24 -12.09
N PHE A 124 -3.97 -5.27 -11.44
CA PHE A 124 -5.00 -6.19 -11.91
C PHE A 124 -6.02 -6.40 -10.80
N TYR A 125 -7.25 -6.65 -11.16
CA TYR A 125 -8.27 -7.01 -10.19
C TYR A 125 -8.06 -8.45 -9.71
N LEU A 126 -8.19 -8.65 -8.40
CA LEU A 126 -8.27 -9.98 -7.83
C LEU A 126 -9.69 -10.51 -8.07
N GLY A 127 -9.83 -11.48 -8.97
CA GLY A 127 -11.12 -12.05 -9.36
C GLY A 127 -11.43 -11.95 -10.83
N MET A 128 -12.71 -12.12 -11.17
CA MET A 128 -13.16 -12.33 -12.55
C MET A 128 -13.46 -11.04 -13.33
N GLY A 129 -13.38 -9.87 -12.70
CA GLY A 129 -13.75 -8.62 -13.37
C GLY A 129 -13.40 -7.38 -12.54
N GLU A 130 -13.84 -6.24 -13.03
CA GLU A 130 -13.67 -4.96 -12.35
C GLU A 130 -14.38 -4.95 -10.99
N GLN A 131 -13.76 -4.33 -10.01
CA GLN A 131 -14.27 -4.31 -8.63
C GLN A 131 -15.72 -3.81 -8.51
N PRO A 132 -16.15 -2.71 -9.18
CA PRO A 132 -17.52 -2.24 -9.06
C PRO A 132 -18.55 -3.27 -9.55
N VAL A 133 -18.22 -4.05 -10.59
CA VAL A 133 -19.08 -5.11 -11.12
C VAL A 133 -19.06 -6.32 -10.19
N SER A 134 -17.88 -6.70 -9.71
CA SER A 134 -17.70 -7.86 -8.84
C SER A 134 -18.43 -7.69 -7.50
N ILE A 135 -18.45 -6.50 -6.92
CA ILE A 135 -19.18 -6.18 -5.68
C ILE A 135 -20.68 -6.43 -5.87
N ILE A 136 -21.26 -5.96 -6.99
CA ILE A 136 -22.69 -6.18 -7.32
C ILE A 136 -22.98 -7.68 -7.48
N GLN A 137 -22.02 -8.47 -7.91
CA GLN A 137 -22.11 -9.93 -8.09
C GLN A 137 -21.79 -10.72 -6.81
N GLY A 138 -21.63 -10.05 -5.67
CA GLY A 138 -21.40 -10.68 -4.37
C GLY A 138 -19.94 -10.91 -4.01
N TYR A 139 -19.01 -10.16 -4.62
CA TYR A 139 -17.61 -10.14 -4.19
C TYR A 139 -17.53 -9.53 -2.79
N ASP A 140 -17.05 -10.32 -1.86
CA ASP A 140 -16.85 -9.95 -0.45
C ASP A 140 -15.49 -10.47 0.04
N GLN A 141 -15.20 -10.24 1.32
CA GLN A 141 -13.97 -10.70 1.95
C GLN A 141 -13.79 -12.23 1.85
N LYS A 142 -14.88 -13.01 1.95
CA LYS A 142 -14.79 -14.49 1.87
C LYS A 142 -14.42 -14.99 0.48
N VAL A 143 -14.89 -14.28 -0.55
CA VAL A 143 -14.50 -14.56 -1.94
C VAL A 143 -13.03 -14.21 -2.14
N GLU A 144 -12.59 -13.06 -1.63
CA GLU A 144 -11.20 -12.61 -1.68
C GLU A 144 -10.26 -13.59 -0.97
N ASP A 145 -10.61 -14.03 0.26
CA ASP A 145 -9.83 -15.01 1.02
C ASP A 145 -9.60 -16.30 0.22
N LYS A 146 -10.66 -16.83 -0.41
CA LYS A 146 -10.55 -18.03 -1.26
C LYS A 146 -9.69 -17.83 -2.49
N LEU A 147 -9.73 -16.65 -3.08
CA LEU A 147 -8.88 -16.33 -4.26
C LEU A 147 -7.42 -16.23 -3.86
N LEU A 148 -7.13 -15.60 -2.73
CA LEU A 148 -5.77 -15.49 -2.18
C LEU A 148 -5.22 -16.87 -1.80
N GLU A 149 -6.02 -17.73 -1.15
CA GLU A 149 -5.64 -19.10 -0.83
C GLU A 149 -5.28 -19.91 -2.10
N ARG A 150 -6.08 -19.77 -3.17
CA ARG A 150 -5.82 -20.48 -4.45
C ARG A 150 -4.49 -20.08 -5.10
N ILE A 151 -4.05 -18.86 -4.94
CA ILE A 151 -2.75 -18.39 -5.47
C ILE A 151 -1.63 -18.52 -4.44
N GLN A 152 -1.91 -19.10 -3.29
CA GLN A 152 -0.95 -19.31 -2.18
C GLN A 152 -0.30 -18.00 -1.72
N TRP A 153 -1.11 -16.98 -1.62
CA TRP A 153 -0.68 -15.64 -1.18
C TRP A 153 -0.45 -15.60 0.33
#